data_be6b06b29662ce274e2869ebcf48b70b
#
_entry.id   be6b06b29662ce274e2869ebcf48b70b
#
_cell.length_a   1.000
_cell.length_b   1.000
_cell.length_c   1.000
_cell.angle_alpha   90.00
_cell.angle_beta   90.00
_cell.angle_gamma   90.00
#
_symmetry.space_group_name_H-M   'P 1'
#
loop_
_entity.id
_entity.type
_entity.pdbx_description
1 polymer ?
#
loop_
_entity_poly.entity_id
_entity_poly.type
_entity_poly.pdbx_seq_one_letter_code
_entity_poly.pdbx_strand_id
1 'polypeptide(L)'
;HTPLLYDDKVELYGAKVPLEKAKVPLYGTPLISPAVSFLPCDAETLDFPQGTDLITSCSTLQWFADTERFFTRCHHFLSDGGILAFSTFGKRNMQEIHTLTGHGLEYFSLEELKALLSSRFEVLYAEEEIVSLPFGTPLEVLQHLRQTGVTGTEKRVWTRGRLQSFCEEYI
;
A
#
# COMPACT_ATOMS: atom_id res chain seq x y z
N HIS A 1 -1.71 21.61 -19.99
CA HIS A 1 -1.55 20.23 -19.54
C HIS A 1 -1.86 20.19 -18.05
N THR A 2 -3.07 19.80 -17.72
CA THR A 2 -3.46 19.56 -16.35
C THR A 2 -3.05 18.11 -16.01
N PRO A 3 -2.35 17.85 -14.90
CA PRO A 3 -2.07 16.48 -14.47
C PRO A 3 -3.40 15.79 -14.20
N LEU A 4 -3.58 14.62 -14.79
CA LEU A 4 -4.87 13.92 -14.84
C LEU A 4 -5.01 12.80 -13.79
N LEU A 5 -3.98 12.50 -13.04
CA LEU A 5 -4.03 11.49 -11.96
C LEU A 5 -3.02 11.83 -10.88
N TYR A 6 -3.45 11.77 -9.62
CA TYR A 6 -2.59 11.82 -8.46
C TYR A 6 -2.48 10.43 -7.87
N ASP A 7 -1.27 9.96 -7.70
CA ASP A 7 -0.95 8.75 -6.94
C ASP A 7 -0.39 9.21 -5.59
N ASP A 8 -1.15 8.98 -4.52
CA ASP A 8 -0.81 9.39 -3.17
C ASP A 8 -0.22 8.17 -2.46
N LYS A 9 1.11 8.10 -2.41
CA LYS A 9 1.84 6.97 -1.84
C LYS A 9 2.30 7.29 -0.44
N VAL A 10 1.96 6.42 0.49
CA VAL A 10 2.40 6.48 1.89
C VAL A 10 3.42 5.38 2.14
N GLU A 11 4.61 5.75 2.62
CA GLU A 11 5.63 4.80 3.06
C GLU A 11 5.80 4.89 4.58
N LEU A 12 5.74 3.75 5.25
CA LEU A 12 5.86 3.64 6.69
C LEU A 12 6.83 2.53 7.08
N TYR A 13 7.74 2.86 7.97
CA TYR A 13 8.65 1.91 8.59
C TYR A 13 8.49 1.97 10.11
N GLY A 14 8.14 0.86 10.72
CA GLY A 14 8.01 0.75 12.17
C GLY A 14 8.92 -0.32 12.74
N ALA A 15 9.56 -0.06 13.88
CA ALA A 15 10.34 -1.04 14.61
C ALA A 15 9.76 -1.32 16.00
N LYS A 16 9.87 -2.57 16.43
CA LYS A 16 9.41 -3.03 17.73
C LYS A 16 10.31 -2.61 18.89
N VAL A 17 11.60 -2.22 18.63
CA VAL A 17 12.62 -1.80 19.65
C VAL A 17 13.64 -0.83 19.06
N PRO A 18 14.25 0.09 19.86
CA PRO A 18 15.26 1.04 19.39
C PRO A 18 16.48 0.40 18.72
N LEU A 19 16.95 1.03 17.65
CA LEU A 19 18.05 0.59 16.77
C LEU A 19 19.43 0.40 17.44
N GLU A 20 19.63 0.73 18.69
CA GLU A 20 20.95 0.64 19.36
C GLU A 20 21.50 -0.79 19.47
N LYS A 21 20.73 -1.81 19.15
CA LYS A 21 21.16 -3.24 19.26
C LYS A 21 21.19 -4.02 17.96
N ALA A 22 20.79 -3.45 16.84
CA ALA A 22 20.87 -4.12 15.55
C ALA A 22 22.32 -4.11 15.05
N LYS A 23 23.12 -5.05 15.48
CA LYS A 23 24.41 -5.37 14.82
C LYS A 23 24.07 -6.04 13.49
N VAL A 24 24.02 -5.26 12.43
CA VAL A 24 24.06 -5.78 11.06
C VAL A 24 25.47 -6.33 10.86
N PRO A 25 25.68 -7.64 10.64
CA PRO A 25 26.99 -8.17 10.29
C PRO A 25 27.35 -7.68 8.89
N LEU A 26 28.25 -6.71 8.84
CA LEU A 26 28.88 -6.27 7.60
C LEU A 26 29.93 -7.33 7.18
N TYR A 27 29.65 -8.00 6.10
CA TYR A 27 30.57 -8.81 5.27
C TYR A 27 31.39 -9.92 5.95
N GLY A 28 31.16 -11.18 5.57
CA GLY A 28 32.10 -12.27 5.77
C GLY A 28 31.57 -13.65 6.09
N THR A 29 30.25 -13.82 6.28
CA THR A 29 29.66 -15.16 6.38
C THR A 29 29.35 -15.70 4.98
N PRO A 30 29.64 -16.98 4.66
CA PRO A 30 29.23 -17.57 3.40
C PRO A 30 27.70 -17.45 3.32
N LEU A 31 27.22 -16.80 2.25
CA LEU A 31 25.80 -16.73 1.92
C LEU A 31 25.28 -18.15 1.73
N ILE A 32 24.75 -18.75 2.78
CA ILE A 32 23.81 -19.85 2.60
C ILE A 32 22.70 -19.22 1.78
N SER A 33 22.51 -19.68 0.55
CA SER A 33 21.44 -19.19 -0.32
C SER A 33 20.14 -19.26 0.47
N PRO A 34 19.48 -18.14 0.78
CA PRO A 34 18.27 -18.18 1.58
C PRO A 34 17.26 -19.04 0.83
N ALA A 35 16.67 -20.02 1.51
CA ALA A 35 15.60 -20.80 0.94
C ALA A 35 14.44 -19.86 0.68
N VAL A 36 14.13 -19.59 -0.60
CA VAL A 36 12.98 -18.78 -1.01
C VAL A 36 11.79 -19.71 -1.15
N SER A 37 10.70 -19.40 -0.46
CA SER A 37 9.42 -20.09 -0.58
C SER A 37 8.36 -19.14 -1.08
N PHE A 38 7.53 -19.59 -2.03
CA PHE A 38 6.37 -18.87 -2.53
C PHE A 38 5.10 -19.50 -1.95
N LEU A 39 4.31 -18.71 -1.22
CA LEU A 39 3.07 -19.15 -0.60
C LEU A 39 1.90 -18.40 -1.26
N PRO A 40 1.12 -19.04 -2.14
CA PRO A 40 -0.12 -18.45 -2.66
C PRO A 40 -1.19 -18.50 -1.57
N CYS A 41 -1.41 -17.40 -0.89
CA CYS A 41 -2.34 -17.30 0.24
C CYS A 41 -2.88 -15.88 0.37
N ASP A 42 -3.89 -15.71 1.21
CA ASP A 42 -4.36 -14.41 1.63
C ASP A 42 -3.38 -13.81 2.64
N ALA A 43 -2.73 -12.70 2.24
CA ALA A 43 -1.73 -12.03 3.07
C ALA A 43 -2.33 -11.45 4.37
N GLU A 44 -3.62 -11.11 4.38
CA GLU A 44 -4.31 -10.58 5.57
C GLU A 44 -4.42 -11.62 6.68
N THR A 45 -4.53 -12.89 6.31
CA THR A 45 -4.75 -14.00 7.25
C THR A 45 -3.54 -14.93 7.41
N LEU A 46 -2.46 -14.70 6.64
CA LEU A 46 -1.24 -15.49 6.71
C LEU A 46 -0.60 -15.46 8.10
N ASP A 47 -0.26 -16.64 8.62
CA ASP A 47 0.62 -16.77 9.77
C ASP A 47 2.08 -16.72 9.31
N PHE A 48 2.79 -15.66 9.70
CA PHE A 48 4.22 -15.56 9.48
C PHE A 48 4.97 -16.52 10.45
N PRO A 49 6.18 -16.97 10.13
CA PRO A 49 7.01 -17.68 11.08
C PRO A 49 7.25 -16.85 12.35
N GLN A 50 7.23 -17.50 13.52
CA GLN A 50 7.57 -16.83 14.77
C GLN A 50 9.03 -16.36 14.76
N GLY A 51 9.27 -15.15 15.27
CA GLY A 51 10.59 -14.56 15.30
C GLY A 51 11.05 -14.01 13.95
N THR A 52 10.11 -13.66 13.07
CA THR A 52 10.42 -12.97 11.81
C THR A 52 11.08 -11.63 12.09
N ASP A 53 12.21 -11.33 11.43
CA ASP A 53 12.94 -10.08 11.65
C ASP A 53 12.40 -8.91 10.81
N LEU A 54 11.82 -9.22 9.65
CA LEU A 54 11.32 -8.21 8.71
C LEU A 54 10.05 -8.70 8.01
N ILE A 55 8.99 -7.90 8.08
CA ILE A 55 7.79 -8.05 7.26
C ILE A 55 7.71 -6.84 6.34
N THR A 56 7.59 -7.08 5.03
CA THR A 56 7.40 -6.00 4.05
C THR A 56 6.09 -6.17 3.29
N SER A 57 5.44 -5.05 3.00
CA SER A 57 4.22 -5.01 2.18
C SER A 57 4.28 -3.82 1.24
N CYS A 58 4.00 -4.02 -0.03
CA CYS A 58 4.01 -2.96 -1.03
C CYS A 58 2.68 -2.92 -1.76
N SER A 59 1.98 -1.78 -1.65
CA SER A 59 0.71 -1.51 -2.34
C SER A 59 -0.34 -2.62 -2.15
N THR A 60 -0.46 -3.17 -0.93
CA THR A 60 -1.34 -4.30 -0.62
C THR A 60 -2.38 -3.93 0.44
N LEU A 61 -2.03 -3.07 1.42
CA LEU A 61 -2.87 -2.78 2.58
C LEU A 61 -4.25 -2.22 2.21
N GLN A 62 -4.36 -1.49 1.11
CA GLN A 62 -5.63 -0.93 0.63
C GLN A 62 -6.68 -1.98 0.24
N TRP A 63 -6.28 -3.24 0.11
CA TRP A 63 -7.16 -4.36 -0.21
C TRP A 63 -7.62 -5.14 1.02
N PHE A 64 -7.06 -4.85 2.20
CA PHE A 64 -7.40 -5.56 3.43
C PHE A 64 -8.74 -5.09 3.99
N ALA A 65 -9.50 -6.04 4.49
CA ALA A 65 -10.77 -5.79 5.17
C ALA A 65 -10.55 -5.26 6.61
N ASP A 66 -9.47 -5.68 7.26
CA ASP A 66 -9.15 -5.32 8.65
C ASP A 66 -7.63 -5.09 8.82
N THR A 67 -7.20 -3.90 8.42
CA THR A 67 -5.79 -3.47 8.50
C THR A 67 -5.26 -3.48 9.94
N GLU A 68 -6.09 -3.16 10.94
CA GLU A 68 -5.66 -3.17 12.34
C GLU A 68 -5.34 -4.60 12.81
N ARG A 69 -6.16 -5.57 12.42
CA ARG A 69 -5.92 -6.98 12.70
C ARG A 69 -4.63 -7.45 12.03
N PHE A 70 -4.36 -7.03 10.79
CA PHE A 70 -3.11 -7.34 10.10
C PHE A 70 -1.90 -6.81 10.87
N PHE A 71 -1.92 -5.56 11.34
CA PHE A 71 -0.85 -4.99 12.15
C PHE A 71 -0.67 -5.73 13.48
N THR A 72 -1.76 -6.15 14.11
CA THR A 72 -1.72 -6.96 15.34
C THR A 72 -1.00 -8.29 15.10
N ARG A 73 -1.27 -8.93 13.96
CA ARG A 73 -0.62 -10.18 13.55
C ARG A 73 0.85 -9.96 13.23
N CYS A 74 1.20 -8.95 12.47
CA CYS A 74 2.60 -8.60 12.21
C CYS A 74 3.38 -8.41 13.52
N HIS A 75 2.83 -7.68 14.47
CA HIS A 75 3.45 -7.48 15.77
C HIS A 75 3.64 -8.81 16.55
N HIS A 76 2.68 -9.73 16.47
CA HIS A 76 2.74 -11.03 17.12
C HIS A 76 3.87 -11.90 16.59
N PHE A 77 4.08 -11.91 15.27
CA PHE A 77 5.06 -12.78 14.62
C PHE A 77 6.47 -12.19 14.53
N LEU A 78 6.61 -10.87 14.60
CA LEU A 78 7.91 -10.20 14.57
C LEU A 78 8.71 -10.52 15.84
N SER A 79 10.02 -10.73 15.66
CA SER A 79 11.00 -10.82 16.73
C SER A 79 11.08 -9.52 17.52
N ASP A 80 11.71 -9.55 18.70
CA ASP A 80 12.05 -8.33 19.42
C ASP A 80 13.06 -7.53 18.60
N GLY A 81 12.68 -6.28 18.24
CA GLY A 81 13.44 -5.45 17.30
C GLY A 81 13.15 -5.71 15.83
N GLY A 82 12.22 -6.60 15.52
CA GLY A 82 11.77 -6.84 14.17
C GLY A 82 11.08 -5.62 13.55
N ILE A 83 11.13 -5.51 12.23
CA ILE A 83 10.69 -4.35 11.47
C ILE A 83 9.46 -4.71 10.63
N LEU A 84 8.44 -3.85 10.68
CA LEU A 84 7.36 -3.81 9.70
C LEU A 84 7.60 -2.62 8.77
N ALA A 85 7.74 -2.88 7.47
CA ALA A 85 7.92 -1.84 6.45
C ALA A 85 6.86 -2.00 5.37
N PHE A 86 6.15 -0.91 5.05
CA PHE A 86 5.15 -0.99 4.00
C PHE A 86 4.97 0.31 3.24
N SER A 87 4.46 0.20 2.02
CA SER A 87 3.90 1.30 1.27
C SER A 87 2.45 1.03 0.90
N THR A 88 1.65 2.08 0.88
CA THR A 88 0.24 2.03 0.51
C THR A 88 -0.17 3.35 -0.15
N PHE A 89 -1.43 3.47 -0.50
CA PHE A 89 -1.98 4.70 -1.07
C PHE A 89 -2.71 5.51 0.00
N GLY A 90 -2.65 6.84 -0.09
CA GLY A 90 -3.32 7.77 0.80
C GLY A 90 -4.69 8.22 0.30
N LYS A 91 -5.37 9.06 1.06
CA LYS A 91 -6.75 9.51 0.79
C LYS A 91 -6.95 10.26 -0.52
N ARG A 92 -5.89 10.84 -1.06
CA ARG A 92 -5.95 11.60 -2.32
C ARG A 92 -5.69 10.76 -3.56
N ASN A 93 -5.41 9.45 -3.35
CA ASN A 93 -5.19 8.55 -4.47
C ASN A 93 -6.41 8.48 -5.37
N MET A 94 -6.22 8.75 -6.65
CA MET A 94 -7.26 8.72 -7.68
C MET A 94 -8.49 9.59 -7.33
N GLN A 95 -8.29 10.72 -6.66
CA GLN A 95 -9.40 11.59 -6.21
C GLN A 95 -10.26 12.08 -7.37
N GLU A 96 -9.70 12.29 -8.57
CA GLU A 96 -10.44 12.67 -9.77
C GLU A 96 -11.41 11.57 -10.20
N ILE A 97 -10.95 10.31 -10.20
CA ILE A 97 -11.78 9.15 -10.53
C ILE A 97 -12.90 9.00 -9.50
N HIS A 98 -12.53 9.09 -8.22
CA HIS A 98 -13.50 8.97 -7.13
C HIS A 98 -14.57 10.08 -7.22
N THR A 99 -14.17 11.30 -7.49
CA THR A 99 -15.09 12.45 -7.63
C THR A 99 -16.07 12.26 -8.78
N LEU A 100 -15.60 11.77 -9.93
CA LEU A 100 -16.43 11.60 -11.13
C LEU A 100 -17.30 10.34 -11.10
N THR A 101 -16.80 9.27 -10.49
CA THR A 101 -17.50 7.98 -10.52
C THR A 101 -18.27 7.68 -9.23
N GLY A 102 -17.93 8.33 -8.13
CA GLY A 102 -18.44 8.02 -6.79
C GLY A 102 -17.94 6.68 -6.25
N HIS A 103 -16.91 6.09 -6.89
CA HIS A 103 -16.40 4.76 -6.55
C HIS A 103 -14.88 4.80 -6.38
N GLY A 104 -14.38 3.99 -5.45
CA GLY A 104 -12.96 3.84 -5.15
C GLY A 104 -12.77 2.96 -3.94
N LEU A 105 -11.52 2.72 -3.59
CA LEU A 105 -11.15 2.13 -2.31
C LEU A 105 -11.17 3.22 -1.23
N GLU A 106 -11.41 2.83 -0.01
CA GLU A 106 -11.19 3.69 1.14
C GLU A 106 -9.72 3.60 1.56
N TYR A 107 -9.08 4.75 1.68
CA TYR A 107 -7.68 4.85 2.05
C TYR A 107 -7.53 5.52 3.42
N PHE A 108 -6.52 5.10 4.14
CA PHE A 108 -6.10 5.77 5.38
C PHE A 108 -5.24 7.00 5.07
N SER A 109 -5.37 8.06 5.87
CA SER A 109 -4.37 9.12 5.89
C SER A 109 -3.11 8.65 6.64
N LEU A 110 -2.00 9.36 6.45
CA LEU A 110 -0.77 9.11 7.18
C LEU A 110 -0.98 9.14 8.71
N GLU A 111 -1.78 10.09 9.21
CA GLU A 111 -2.05 10.22 10.64
C GLU A 111 -2.92 9.07 11.18
N GLU A 112 -3.89 8.60 10.42
CA GLU A 112 -4.69 7.43 10.79
C GLU A 112 -3.82 6.16 10.86
N LEU A 113 -2.90 5.97 9.90
CA LEU A 113 -1.97 4.84 9.92
C LEU A 113 -1.02 4.90 11.12
N LYS A 114 -0.47 6.08 11.42
CA LYS A 114 0.35 6.29 12.63
C LYS A 114 -0.43 5.98 13.90
N ALA A 115 -1.69 6.41 13.99
CA ALA A 115 -2.54 6.13 15.13
C ALA A 115 -2.80 4.62 15.31
N LEU A 116 -3.09 3.90 14.23
CA LEU A 116 -3.29 2.45 14.26
C LEU A 116 -2.03 1.69 14.72
N LEU A 117 -0.84 2.17 14.34
CA LEU A 117 0.43 1.56 14.69
C LEU A 117 0.89 1.89 16.11
N SER A 118 0.56 3.07 16.63
CA SER A 118 1.16 3.64 17.86
C SER A 118 1.01 2.78 19.12
N SER A 119 0.01 1.91 19.17
CA SER A 119 -0.21 1.01 20.31
C SER A 119 0.71 -0.22 20.31
N ARG A 120 1.38 -0.52 19.19
CA ARG A 120 2.15 -1.75 18.97
C ARG A 120 3.54 -1.52 18.40
N PHE A 121 3.75 -0.43 17.69
CA PHE A 121 4.99 -0.12 17.00
C PHE A 121 5.49 1.26 17.36
N GLU A 122 6.80 1.42 17.44
CA GLU A 122 7.45 2.71 17.35
C GLU A 122 7.62 3.07 15.87
N VAL A 123 7.03 4.18 15.46
CA VAL A 123 7.14 4.64 14.07
C VAL A 123 8.50 5.31 13.86
N LEU A 124 9.39 4.65 13.14
CA LEU A 124 10.74 5.15 12.87
C LEU A 124 10.79 6.15 11.71
N TYR A 125 9.95 5.92 10.71
CA TYR A 125 9.87 6.76 9.51
C TYR A 125 8.45 6.70 8.95
N ALA A 126 7.96 7.84 8.49
CA ALA A 126 6.68 7.93 7.82
C ALA A 126 6.66 9.17 6.92
N GLU A 127 6.37 8.98 5.65
CA GLU A 127 6.29 10.02 4.64
C GLU A 127 5.10 9.79 3.72
N GLU A 128 4.52 10.88 3.23
CA GLU A 128 3.46 10.91 2.23
C GLU A 128 3.90 11.79 1.08
N GLU A 129 3.83 11.27 -0.13
CA GLU A 129 4.20 11.96 -1.36
C GLU A 129 3.03 11.94 -2.35
N ILE A 130 2.83 13.04 -3.07
CA ILE A 130 1.88 13.10 -4.17
C ILE A 130 2.64 12.97 -5.49
N VAL A 131 2.35 11.90 -6.21
CA VAL A 131 2.89 11.67 -7.54
C VAL A 131 1.82 11.98 -8.59
N SER A 132 2.07 12.95 -9.45
CA SER A 132 1.16 13.29 -10.55
C SER A 132 1.57 12.53 -11.81
N LEU A 133 0.63 11.78 -12.37
CA LEU A 133 0.82 11.05 -13.62
C LEU A 133 0.08 11.80 -14.75
N PRO A 134 0.80 12.44 -15.69
CA PRO A 134 0.16 13.14 -16.79
C PRO A 134 -0.27 12.16 -17.88
N PHE A 135 -1.53 12.29 -18.32
CA PHE A 135 -2.08 11.56 -19.46
C PHE A 135 -2.55 12.56 -20.55
N GLY A 136 -2.51 12.16 -21.79
CA GLY A 136 -2.95 12.98 -22.92
C GLY A 136 -4.47 13.05 -23.06
N THR A 137 -5.16 11.99 -22.61
CA THR A 137 -6.61 11.86 -22.71
C THR A 137 -7.21 11.13 -21.51
N PRO A 138 -8.49 11.36 -21.17
CA PRO A 138 -9.18 10.60 -20.12
C PRO A 138 -9.23 9.07 -20.37
N LEU A 139 -9.24 8.66 -21.64
CA LEU A 139 -9.21 7.23 -22.00
C LEU A 139 -7.90 6.57 -21.63
N GLU A 140 -6.79 7.28 -21.75
CA GLU A 140 -5.47 6.76 -21.31
C GLU A 140 -5.44 6.51 -19.81
N VAL A 141 -6.11 7.35 -19.01
CA VAL A 141 -6.27 7.12 -17.57
C VAL A 141 -6.99 5.79 -17.32
N LEU A 142 -8.14 5.57 -17.97
CA LEU A 142 -8.89 4.31 -17.81
C LEU A 142 -8.10 3.10 -18.30
N GLN A 143 -7.31 3.25 -19.35
CA GLN A 143 -6.43 2.20 -19.84
C GLN A 143 -5.32 1.88 -18.83
N HIS A 144 -4.72 2.90 -18.22
CA HIS A 144 -3.72 2.74 -17.16
C HIS A 144 -4.31 1.99 -15.96
N LEU A 145 -5.48 2.39 -15.46
CA LEU A 145 -6.18 1.71 -14.36
C LEU A 145 -6.45 0.23 -14.68
N ARG A 146 -6.82 -0.06 -15.92
CA ARG A 146 -7.03 -1.43 -16.37
C ARG A 146 -5.73 -2.24 -16.37
N GLN A 147 -4.63 -1.66 -16.82
CA GLN A 147 -3.32 -2.31 -16.88
C GLN A 147 -2.72 -2.56 -15.50
N THR A 148 -2.98 -1.67 -14.55
CA THR A 148 -2.51 -1.80 -13.16
C THR A 148 -3.42 -2.65 -12.27
N GLY A 149 -4.53 -3.17 -12.82
CA GLY A 149 -5.43 -4.08 -12.11
C GLY A 149 -6.40 -3.39 -11.12
N VAL A 150 -6.46 -2.06 -11.11
CA VAL A 150 -7.28 -1.28 -10.16
C VAL A 150 -8.77 -1.26 -10.52
N THR A 151 -9.17 -1.88 -11.62
CA THR A 151 -10.56 -1.88 -12.12
C THR A 151 -11.52 -2.82 -11.38
N GLY A 152 -11.02 -3.60 -10.42
CA GLY A 152 -11.83 -4.62 -9.72
C GLY A 152 -12.86 -4.09 -8.72
N THR A 153 -12.83 -2.80 -8.41
CA THR A 153 -13.72 -2.17 -7.41
C THR A 153 -15.13 -1.87 -7.94
N GLU A 154 -15.32 -1.87 -9.25
CA GLU A 154 -16.60 -1.55 -9.88
C GLU A 154 -17.16 -2.72 -10.68
N LYS A 155 -18.32 -3.25 -10.28
CA LYS A 155 -19.05 -4.30 -11.02
C LYS A 155 -19.89 -3.74 -12.19
N ARG A 156 -19.88 -2.43 -12.43
CA ARG A 156 -20.70 -1.80 -13.46
C ARG A 156 -20.01 -1.81 -14.81
N VAL A 157 -20.74 -2.21 -15.84
CA VAL A 157 -20.28 -2.17 -17.23
C VAL A 157 -20.19 -0.71 -17.71
N TRP A 158 -19.06 -0.33 -18.27
CA TRP A 158 -18.90 0.93 -18.97
C TRP A 158 -19.76 0.94 -20.24
N THR A 159 -20.87 1.66 -20.22
CA THR A 159 -21.67 1.91 -21.43
C THR A 159 -21.03 3.03 -22.25
N ARG A 160 -21.35 3.08 -23.57
CA ARG A 160 -20.82 4.11 -24.45
C ARG A 160 -21.15 5.53 -23.97
N GLY A 161 -22.39 5.74 -23.48
CA GLY A 161 -22.83 7.05 -22.95
C GLY A 161 -22.06 7.44 -21.69
N ARG A 162 -21.87 6.49 -20.74
CA ARG A 162 -21.14 6.74 -19.50
C ARG A 162 -19.66 7.06 -19.77
N LEU A 163 -19.07 6.38 -20.75
CA LEU A 163 -17.69 6.66 -21.16
C LEU A 163 -17.57 8.07 -21.77
N GLN A 164 -18.55 8.46 -22.56
CA GLN A 164 -18.58 9.80 -23.15
C GLN A 164 -18.71 10.89 -22.07
N SER A 165 -19.67 10.75 -21.12
CA SER A 165 -19.81 11.70 -19.99
C SER A 165 -18.52 11.78 -19.18
N PHE A 166 -17.90 10.65 -18.86
CA PHE A 166 -16.63 10.63 -18.16
C PHE A 166 -15.55 11.43 -18.91
N CYS A 167 -15.42 11.25 -20.23
CA CYS A 167 -14.43 11.98 -21.03
C CYS A 167 -14.74 13.49 -21.12
N GLU A 168 -16.01 13.87 -21.05
CA GLU A 168 -16.43 15.28 -21.09
C GLU A 168 -16.22 15.98 -19.72
N GLU A 169 -16.35 15.25 -18.63
CA GLU A 169 -16.26 15.78 -17.27
C GLU A 169 -14.82 15.73 -16.71
N TYR A 170 -13.98 14.87 -17.28
CA TYR A 170 -12.58 14.66 -16.87
C TYR A 170 -11.66 15.70 -17.53
N ILE A 171 -11.75 16.96 -17.15
CA ILE A 171 -10.94 18.05 -17.72
C ILE A 171 -10.18 18.81 -16.61
#